data_68a520dffeb16b87903b74eae338c138
#
_entry.id   68a520dffeb16b87903b74eae338c138
#
_cell.length_a   1.000
_cell.length_b   1.000
_cell.length_c   1.000
_cell.angle_alpha   90.00
_cell.angle_beta   90.00
_cell.angle_gamma   90.00
#
_symmetry.space_group_name_H-M   'P 1'
#
loop_
_entity.id
_entity.type
_entity.pdbx_description
1 polymer ?
#
loop_
_entity_poly.entity_id
_entity_poly.type
_entity_poly.pdbx_seq_one_letter_code
_entity_poly.pdbx_strand_id
1 'polypeptide(L)'
;LEDGEFCFIKKDEVNFFNEDGIKINKKVLELSSDQQKYDKGDFKHFMAKEIEEQPETLKTGIKEYVDSINKDINIYNFPWKIDEIKSIMLIGCGTAFHSCLMAKYWFEELTTLDVNIDIASEFRYRKNRFKNDTLYIFVSQSGETADTYAALDLCNKNNMKTCAVVNV
;
A
#
# COMPACT_ATOMS: atom_id res chain seq x y z
N LEU A 1 -11.72 -18.74 3.76
CA LEU A 1 -11.03 -19.98 4.15
C LEU A 1 -10.32 -19.74 5.48
N GLU A 2 -10.27 -20.75 6.31
CA GLU A 2 -9.46 -20.80 7.52
C GLU A 2 -8.17 -21.57 7.26
N ASP A 3 -7.21 -21.53 8.20
CA ASP A 3 -5.94 -22.24 8.04
C ASP A 3 -6.18 -23.75 7.83
N GLY A 4 -5.52 -24.35 6.85
CA GLY A 4 -5.69 -25.75 6.47
C GLY A 4 -6.88 -26.05 5.55
N GLU A 5 -7.73 -25.08 5.26
CA GLU A 5 -8.84 -25.27 4.33
C GLU A 5 -8.46 -24.91 2.90
N PHE A 6 -9.04 -25.62 1.95
CA PHE A 6 -8.92 -25.35 0.53
C PHE A 6 -10.25 -25.48 -0.21
N CYS A 7 -10.33 -24.92 -1.41
CA CYS A 7 -11.53 -25.01 -2.24
C CYS A 7 -11.21 -25.32 -3.69
N PHE A 8 -12.18 -25.99 -4.36
CA PHE A 8 -12.22 -26.12 -5.81
C PHE A 8 -13.31 -25.22 -6.36
N ILE A 9 -12.94 -24.33 -7.27
CA ILE A 9 -13.85 -23.40 -7.92
C ILE A 9 -14.04 -23.86 -9.37
N LYS A 10 -15.28 -24.10 -9.78
CA LYS A 10 -15.71 -24.28 -11.17
C LYS A 10 -16.62 -23.12 -11.54
N LYS A 11 -16.99 -23.04 -12.81
CA LYS A 11 -17.84 -21.97 -13.32
C LYS A 11 -19.14 -21.77 -12.51
N ASP A 12 -19.79 -22.86 -12.10
CA ASP A 12 -21.10 -22.85 -11.47
C ASP A 12 -21.11 -23.55 -10.09
N GLU A 13 -19.93 -23.88 -9.54
CA GLU A 13 -19.82 -24.67 -8.32
C GLU A 13 -18.56 -24.31 -7.53
N VAL A 14 -18.69 -24.20 -6.21
CA VAL A 14 -17.58 -24.08 -5.28
C VAL A 14 -17.70 -25.16 -4.21
N ASN A 15 -16.66 -25.96 -4.04
CA ASN A 15 -16.57 -26.98 -3.00
C ASN A 15 -15.43 -26.66 -2.04
N PHE A 16 -15.73 -26.68 -0.75
CA PHE A 16 -14.77 -26.42 0.32
C PHE A 16 -14.39 -27.72 1.02
N PHE A 17 -13.14 -27.82 1.44
CA PHE A 17 -12.58 -28.99 2.11
C PHE A 17 -11.71 -28.55 3.27
N ASN A 18 -11.64 -29.36 4.33
CA ASN A 18 -10.66 -29.19 5.40
C ASN A 18 -9.30 -29.82 5.01
N GLU A 19 -8.31 -29.75 5.90
CA GLU A 19 -6.98 -30.33 5.70
C GLU A 19 -6.97 -31.82 5.42
N ASP A 20 -7.95 -32.57 5.94
CA ASP A 20 -8.12 -33.99 5.70
C ASP A 20 -8.82 -34.32 4.35
N GLY A 21 -9.17 -33.33 3.57
CA GLY A 21 -9.89 -33.48 2.32
C GLY A 21 -11.38 -33.81 2.49
N ILE A 22 -11.94 -33.60 3.67
CA ILE A 22 -13.38 -33.82 3.94
C ILE A 22 -14.13 -32.56 3.50
N LYS A 23 -15.20 -32.75 2.72
CA LYS A 23 -16.06 -31.66 2.24
C LYS A 23 -16.74 -30.97 3.42
N ILE A 24 -16.63 -29.65 3.49
CA ILE A 24 -17.26 -28.80 4.50
C ILE A 24 -18.23 -27.81 3.85
N ASN A 25 -19.21 -27.37 4.61
CA ASN A 25 -20.14 -26.33 4.16
C ASN A 25 -19.74 -24.98 4.76
N LYS A 26 -19.61 -23.97 3.89
CA LYS A 26 -19.40 -22.58 4.29
C LYS A 26 -20.65 -21.75 4.10
N LYS A 27 -20.88 -20.81 5.00
CA LYS A 27 -21.97 -19.85 4.89
C LYS A 27 -21.66 -18.90 3.73
N VAL A 28 -22.58 -18.80 2.79
CA VAL A 28 -22.54 -17.77 1.75
C VAL A 28 -22.84 -16.42 2.39
N LEU A 29 -21.94 -15.46 2.22
CA LEU A 29 -22.17 -14.07 2.63
C LEU A 29 -22.71 -13.32 1.41
N GLU A 30 -23.89 -12.75 1.55
CA GLU A 30 -24.40 -11.79 0.58
C GLU A 30 -23.62 -10.48 0.75
N LEU A 31 -22.97 -10.06 -0.33
CA LEU A 31 -22.26 -8.79 -0.35
C LEU A 31 -23.30 -7.67 -0.43
N SER A 32 -23.19 -6.69 0.47
CA SER A 32 -24.08 -5.53 0.44
C SER A 32 -23.93 -4.74 -0.85
N SER A 33 -25.01 -4.10 -1.31
CA SER A 33 -25.09 -3.33 -2.57
C SER A 33 -24.15 -2.13 -2.66
N ASP A 34 -23.39 -1.80 -1.61
CA ASP A 34 -22.36 -0.75 -1.63
C ASP A 34 -21.21 -1.06 -2.59
N GLN A 35 -21.13 -2.26 -3.13
CA GLN A 35 -20.21 -2.63 -4.21
C GLN A 35 -20.54 -1.99 -5.57
N GLN A 36 -21.63 -1.27 -5.70
CA GLN A 36 -21.93 -0.48 -6.92
C GLN A 36 -20.88 0.63 -7.21
N LYS A 37 -19.98 0.92 -6.27
CA LYS A 37 -18.85 1.84 -6.50
C LYS A 37 -17.82 1.32 -7.51
N TYR A 38 -17.88 0.02 -7.86
CA TYR A 38 -16.98 -0.60 -8.83
C TYR A 38 -17.62 -0.78 -10.21
N ASP A 39 -18.50 0.12 -10.60
CA ASP A 39 -19.03 0.12 -11.97
C ASP A 39 -17.96 0.58 -12.96
N LYS A 40 -17.81 -0.16 -14.05
CA LYS A 40 -16.93 0.23 -15.16
C LYS A 40 -17.43 1.44 -15.91
N GLY A 41 -18.70 1.82 -15.73
CA GLY A 41 -19.36 2.81 -16.56
C GLY A 41 -19.32 2.38 -18.04
N ASP A 42 -19.03 3.32 -18.93
CA ASP A 42 -18.94 3.09 -20.39
C ASP A 42 -17.63 2.41 -20.83
N PHE A 43 -16.73 2.10 -19.91
CA PHE A 43 -15.44 1.53 -20.23
C PHE A 43 -15.50 0.01 -20.42
N LYS A 44 -14.81 -0.50 -21.43
CA LYS A 44 -14.71 -1.93 -21.68
C LYS A 44 -13.95 -2.67 -20.57
N HIS A 45 -12.95 -2.03 -19.95
CA HIS A 45 -12.08 -2.59 -18.93
C HIS A 45 -11.88 -1.59 -17.78
N PHE A 46 -11.77 -2.07 -16.55
CA PHE A 46 -11.46 -1.23 -15.38
C PHE A 46 -10.17 -0.44 -15.54
N MET A 47 -9.12 -1.08 -16.06
CA MET A 47 -7.83 -0.41 -16.31
C MET A 47 -7.97 0.81 -17.23
N ALA A 48 -8.81 0.74 -18.28
CA ALA A 48 -9.06 1.88 -19.15
C ALA A 48 -9.75 3.02 -18.39
N LYS A 49 -10.75 2.69 -17.56
CA LYS A 49 -11.40 3.65 -16.66
C LYS A 49 -10.40 4.32 -15.73
N GLU A 50 -9.58 3.53 -15.04
CA GLU A 50 -8.58 4.03 -14.09
C GLU A 50 -7.56 4.95 -14.75
N ILE A 51 -7.13 4.65 -15.98
CA ILE A 51 -6.22 5.51 -16.75
C ILE A 51 -6.88 6.88 -17.02
N GLU A 52 -8.12 6.88 -17.47
CA GLU A 52 -8.86 8.13 -17.77
C GLU A 52 -9.20 8.95 -16.51
N GLU A 53 -9.38 8.28 -15.36
CA GLU A 53 -9.69 8.95 -14.09
C GLU A 53 -8.46 9.55 -13.40
N GLN A 54 -7.22 9.21 -13.79
CA GLN A 54 -6.00 9.69 -13.16
C GLN A 54 -5.93 11.21 -12.97
N PRO A 55 -6.28 12.06 -13.96
CA PRO A 55 -6.21 13.51 -13.79
C PRO A 55 -7.11 14.03 -12.64
N GLU A 56 -8.31 13.51 -12.51
CA GLU A 56 -9.24 13.93 -11.43
C GLU A 56 -8.82 13.36 -10.08
N THR A 57 -8.32 12.13 -10.04
CA THR A 57 -7.79 11.51 -8.82
C THR A 57 -6.58 12.29 -8.29
N LEU A 58 -5.63 12.64 -9.16
CA LEU A 58 -4.48 13.46 -8.79
C LEU A 58 -4.88 14.85 -8.31
N LYS A 59 -5.83 15.50 -9.01
CA LYS A 59 -6.36 16.81 -8.62
C LYS A 59 -7.01 16.78 -7.23
N THR A 60 -7.75 15.71 -6.94
CA THR A 60 -8.37 15.51 -5.63
C THR A 60 -7.30 15.32 -4.54
N GLY A 61 -6.31 14.45 -4.77
CA GLY A 61 -5.20 14.25 -3.85
C GLY A 61 -4.40 15.54 -3.59
N ILE A 62 -4.09 16.30 -4.64
CA ILE A 62 -3.39 17.59 -4.48
C ILE A 62 -4.20 18.57 -3.63
N LYS A 63 -5.51 18.69 -3.85
CA LYS A 63 -6.38 19.56 -3.06
C LYS A 63 -6.45 19.18 -1.59
N GLU A 64 -6.33 17.89 -1.28
CA GLU A 64 -6.35 17.39 0.09
C GLU A 64 -5.11 17.83 0.88
N TYR A 65 -3.94 17.82 0.24
CA TYR A 65 -2.67 18.04 0.92
C TYR A 65 -2.03 19.41 0.68
N VAL A 66 -2.46 20.15 -0.35
CA VAL A 66 -1.84 21.42 -0.73
C VAL A 66 -2.78 22.59 -0.44
N ASP A 67 -2.39 23.44 0.49
CA ASP A 67 -3.01 24.75 0.67
C ASP A 67 -2.40 25.75 -0.33
N SER A 68 -3.08 25.94 -1.46
CA SER A 68 -2.64 26.85 -2.52
C SER A 68 -2.67 28.31 -2.11
N ILE A 69 -3.45 28.70 -1.09
CA ILE A 69 -3.58 30.08 -0.61
C ILE A 69 -2.39 30.45 0.24
N ASN A 70 -2.08 29.62 1.23
CA ASN A 70 -0.93 29.84 2.13
C ASN A 70 0.38 29.29 1.59
N LYS A 71 0.35 28.59 0.46
CA LYS A 71 1.51 27.90 -0.15
C LYS A 71 2.16 26.92 0.83
N ASP A 72 1.34 26.17 1.52
CA ASP A 72 1.75 25.21 2.53
C ASP A 72 1.27 23.79 2.20
N ILE A 73 1.85 22.80 2.85
CA ILE A 73 1.49 21.39 2.72
C ILE A 73 0.98 20.88 4.05
N ASN A 74 -0.24 20.40 4.07
CA ASN A 74 -0.88 19.81 5.24
C ASN A 74 -0.74 18.30 5.20
N ILE A 75 0.15 17.74 5.99
CA ILE A 75 0.22 16.29 6.21
C ILE A 75 -0.42 16.00 7.57
N TYR A 76 -1.63 15.46 7.52
CA TYR A 76 -2.37 15.10 8.73
C TYR A 76 -1.67 13.96 9.48
N ASN A 77 -1.63 14.09 10.82
CA ASN A 77 -1.10 13.03 11.69
C ASN A 77 0.37 12.64 11.43
N PHE A 78 1.19 13.56 10.92
CA PHE A 78 2.62 13.30 10.78
C PHE A 78 3.34 13.64 12.09
N PRO A 79 3.72 12.63 12.90
CA PRO A 79 4.22 12.86 14.25
C PRO A 79 5.71 13.19 14.33
N TRP A 80 6.42 13.10 13.21
CA TRP A 80 7.88 13.21 13.19
C TRP A 80 8.34 14.64 12.88
N LYS A 81 9.40 15.10 13.53
CA LYS A 81 10.04 16.36 13.19
C LYS A 81 10.89 16.19 11.94
N ILE A 82 10.65 17.02 10.92
CA ILE A 82 11.29 16.91 9.61
C ILE A 82 12.80 17.13 9.71
N ASP A 83 13.25 18.05 10.55
CA ASP A 83 14.66 18.36 10.78
C ASP A 83 15.49 17.23 11.43
N GLU A 84 14.80 16.28 12.08
CA GLU A 84 15.42 15.07 12.64
C GLU A 84 15.57 13.93 11.60
N ILE A 85 15.00 14.08 10.41
CA ILE A 85 15.07 13.07 9.34
C ILE A 85 16.29 13.37 8.48
N LYS A 86 17.23 12.44 8.41
CA LYS A 86 18.46 12.55 7.60
C LYS A 86 18.45 11.62 6.40
N SER A 87 17.62 10.60 6.42
CA SER A 87 17.48 9.66 5.31
C SER A 87 16.05 9.15 5.17
N ILE A 88 15.73 8.66 4.00
CA ILE A 88 14.46 8.04 3.67
C ILE A 88 14.70 6.62 3.16
N MET A 89 13.87 5.69 3.60
CA MET A 89 13.78 4.34 3.05
C MET A 89 12.37 4.13 2.49
N LEU A 90 12.25 4.03 1.17
CA LEU A 90 10.98 3.76 0.49
C LEU A 90 10.80 2.25 0.31
N ILE A 91 9.68 1.69 0.73
CA ILE A 91 9.44 0.25 0.75
C ILE A 91 8.09 -0.08 0.11
N GLY A 92 8.10 -1.02 -0.84
CA GLY A 92 6.89 -1.47 -1.52
C GLY A 92 7.10 -2.79 -2.24
N CYS A 93 6.04 -3.35 -2.81
CA CYS A 93 6.06 -4.54 -3.67
C CYS A 93 5.46 -4.24 -5.04
N GLY A 94 5.93 -4.94 -6.07
CA GLY A 94 5.37 -4.85 -7.42
C GLY A 94 5.40 -3.43 -7.97
N THR A 95 4.27 -2.95 -8.50
CA THR A 95 4.17 -1.58 -9.05
C THR A 95 4.36 -0.49 -8.00
N ALA A 96 4.01 -0.73 -6.73
CA ALA A 96 4.32 0.18 -5.64
C ALA A 96 5.83 0.36 -5.43
N PHE A 97 6.63 -0.71 -5.59
CA PHE A 97 8.09 -0.59 -5.58
C PHE A 97 8.61 0.27 -6.74
N HIS A 98 8.02 0.16 -7.94
CA HIS A 98 8.41 1.01 -9.07
C HIS A 98 8.05 2.48 -8.84
N SER A 99 6.94 2.78 -8.16
CA SER A 99 6.64 4.16 -7.74
C SER A 99 7.63 4.68 -6.70
N CYS A 100 8.09 3.84 -5.78
CA CYS A 100 9.18 4.16 -4.85
C CYS A 100 10.48 4.51 -5.60
N LEU A 101 10.79 3.76 -6.66
CA LEU A 101 11.98 4.01 -7.50
C LEU A 101 11.91 5.40 -8.17
N MET A 102 10.76 5.78 -8.71
CA MET A 102 10.54 7.12 -9.26
C MET A 102 10.63 8.21 -8.20
N ALA A 103 9.98 7.98 -7.06
CA ALA A 103 10.02 8.92 -5.94
C ALA A 103 11.46 9.15 -5.42
N LYS A 104 12.30 8.12 -5.43
CA LYS A 104 13.73 8.25 -5.07
C LYS A 104 14.41 9.34 -5.88
N TYR A 105 14.27 9.34 -7.20
CA TYR A 105 14.90 10.36 -8.06
C TYR A 105 14.40 11.76 -7.75
N TRP A 106 13.11 11.93 -7.48
CA TRP A 106 12.55 13.23 -7.11
C TRP A 106 13.05 13.71 -5.74
N PHE A 107 13.13 12.84 -4.76
CA PHE A 107 13.69 13.19 -3.46
C PHE A 107 15.18 13.57 -3.57
N GLU A 108 15.96 12.83 -4.34
CA GLU A 108 17.40 13.15 -4.57
C GLU A 108 17.60 14.48 -5.30
N GLU A 109 16.68 14.83 -6.21
CA GLU A 109 16.73 16.13 -6.92
C GLU A 109 16.32 17.31 -6.03
N LEU A 110 15.28 17.11 -5.20
CA LEU A 110 14.64 18.19 -4.45
C LEU A 110 15.16 18.36 -3.03
N THR A 111 15.92 17.40 -2.52
CA THR A 111 16.40 17.41 -1.13
C THR A 111 17.88 17.00 -1.04
N THR A 112 18.45 17.14 0.17
CA THR A 112 19.79 16.65 0.50
C THR A 112 19.74 15.35 1.32
N LEU A 113 18.62 14.66 1.35
CA LEU A 113 18.43 13.44 2.12
C LEU A 113 19.04 12.24 1.39
N ASP A 114 19.61 11.30 2.15
CA ASP A 114 19.98 10.00 1.62
C ASP A 114 18.70 9.19 1.36
N VAL A 115 18.44 8.80 0.11
CA VAL A 115 17.23 8.08 -0.26
C VAL A 115 17.55 6.68 -0.74
N ASN A 116 17.00 5.71 -0.06
CA ASN A 116 17.11 4.30 -0.37
C ASN A 116 15.75 3.69 -0.67
N ILE A 117 15.74 2.62 -1.44
CA ILE A 117 14.54 1.84 -1.75
C ILE A 117 14.75 0.37 -1.43
N ASP A 118 13.66 -0.32 -1.12
CA ASP A 118 13.71 -1.75 -0.86
C ASP A 118 12.40 -2.44 -1.26
N ILE A 119 12.51 -3.73 -1.61
CA ILE A 119 11.36 -4.58 -1.85
C ILE A 119 10.89 -5.15 -0.51
N ALA A 120 9.62 -4.97 -0.17
CA ALA A 120 9.10 -5.38 1.13
C ALA A 120 9.24 -6.88 1.40
N SER A 121 9.10 -7.73 0.37
CA SER A 121 9.28 -9.18 0.47
C SER A 121 10.70 -9.59 0.88
N GLU A 122 11.71 -8.80 0.51
CA GLU A 122 13.09 -9.03 0.93
C GLU A 122 13.41 -8.36 2.26
N PHE A 123 12.92 -7.12 2.42
CA PHE A 123 13.15 -6.32 3.62
C PHE A 123 12.71 -7.04 4.89
N ARG A 124 11.56 -7.71 4.88
CA ARG A 124 11.00 -8.39 6.07
C ARG A 124 11.83 -9.59 6.56
N TYR A 125 12.60 -10.24 5.70
CA TYR A 125 13.31 -11.47 6.05
C TYR A 125 14.80 -11.30 6.31
N ARG A 126 15.40 -10.24 5.83
CA ARG A 126 16.83 -10.03 6.03
C ARG A 126 17.15 -9.28 7.32
N LYS A 127 18.41 -9.33 7.74
CA LYS A 127 18.91 -8.58 8.88
C LYS A 127 19.06 -7.10 8.50
N ASN A 128 18.10 -6.27 8.89
CA ASN A 128 18.12 -4.83 8.65
C ASN A 128 18.98 -4.10 9.69
N ARG A 129 19.65 -3.04 9.23
CA ARG A 129 20.34 -2.07 10.09
C ARG A 129 19.46 -0.83 10.21
N PHE A 130 18.64 -0.82 11.24
CA PHE A 130 17.77 0.32 11.51
C PHE A 130 18.54 1.55 11.97
N LYS A 131 18.10 2.74 11.53
CA LYS A 131 18.64 4.03 11.92
C LYS A 131 17.51 4.92 12.43
N ASN A 132 17.73 5.58 13.56
CA ASN A 132 16.70 6.42 14.21
C ASN A 132 16.44 7.75 13.47
N ASP A 133 17.35 8.17 12.59
CA ASP A 133 17.25 9.37 11.75
C ASP A 133 16.69 9.06 10.34
N THR A 134 16.25 7.84 10.11
CA THR A 134 15.62 7.40 8.86
C THR A 134 14.09 7.36 8.99
N LEU A 135 13.40 7.95 8.03
CA LEU A 135 11.96 7.78 7.85
C LEU A 135 11.72 6.60 6.89
N TYR A 136 11.01 5.60 7.37
CA TYR A 136 10.60 4.42 6.59
C TYR A 136 9.21 4.65 6.03
N ILE A 137 9.11 4.78 4.70
CA ILE A 137 7.85 5.07 3.99
C ILE A 137 7.40 3.80 3.26
N PHE A 138 6.23 3.31 3.62
CA PHE A 138 5.62 2.11 3.04
C PHE A 138 4.56 2.50 2.02
N VAL A 139 4.68 1.98 0.80
CA VAL A 139 3.74 2.29 -0.29
C VAL A 139 2.95 1.05 -0.65
N SER A 140 1.62 1.15 -0.57
CA SER A 140 0.71 0.08 -0.95
C SER A 140 -0.61 0.66 -1.47
N GLN A 141 -1.12 0.16 -2.57
CA GLN A 141 -2.43 0.61 -3.08
C GLN A 141 -3.56 0.15 -2.16
N SER A 142 -3.60 -1.13 -1.79
CA SER A 142 -4.67 -1.71 -0.98
C SER A 142 -4.48 -1.56 0.54
N GLY A 143 -3.26 -1.20 1.00
CA GLY A 143 -2.91 -1.27 2.42
C GLY A 143 -2.78 -2.70 2.99
N GLU A 144 -3.17 -3.72 2.23
CA GLU A 144 -3.27 -5.13 2.69
C GLU A 144 -2.18 -6.05 2.14
N THR A 145 -1.20 -5.51 1.40
CA THR A 145 -0.09 -6.32 0.87
C THR A 145 0.70 -6.93 2.02
N ALA A 146 0.62 -8.24 2.19
CA ALA A 146 1.14 -8.97 3.36
C ALA A 146 2.63 -8.68 3.65
N ASP A 147 3.46 -8.62 2.61
CA ASP A 147 4.90 -8.33 2.78
C ASP A 147 5.14 -6.88 3.19
N THR A 148 4.39 -5.93 2.63
CA THR A 148 4.50 -4.51 2.99
C THR A 148 4.04 -4.27 4.43
N TYR A 149 2.92 -4.90 4.82
CA TYR A 149 2.43 -4.84 6.20
C TYR A 149 3.43 -5.45 7.19
N ALA A 150 3.98 -6.62 6.89
CA ALA A 150 4.96 -7.26 7.76
C ALA A 150 6.28 -6.48 7.87
N ALA A 151 6.70 -5.79 6.80
CA ALA A 151 7.86 -4.91 6.83
C ALA A 151 7.59 -3.66 7.68
N LEU A 152 6.39 -3.07 7.61
CA LEU A 152 5.95 -1.99 8.48
C LEU A 152 5.92 -2.41 9.96
N ASP A 153 5.32 -3.56 10.26
CA ASP A 153 5.26 -4.11 11.61
C ASP A 153 6.65 -4.35 12.19
N LEU A 154 7.58 -4.85 11.36
CA LEU A 154 8.99 -5.02 11.76
C LEU A 154 9.64 -3.68 12.14
N CYS A 155 9.41 -2.61 11.39
CA CYS A 155 9.91 -1.27 11.71
C CYS A 155 9.28 -0.73 13.00
N ASN A 156 7.97 -0.91 13.17
CA ASN A 156 7.25 -0.46 14.37
C ASN A 156 7.74 -1.20 15.63
N LYS A 157 7.97 -2.50 15.56
CA LYS A 157 8.55 -3.30 16.65
C LYS A 157 9.95 -2.85 17.05
N ASN A 158 10.69 -2.21 16.13
CA ASN A 158 11.99 -1.63 16.39
C ASN A 158 11.93 -0.12 16.72
N ASN A 159 10.75 0.44 16.93
CA ASN A 159 10.50 1.86 17.24
C ASN A 159 11.05 2.84 16.20
N MET A 160 11.01 2.47 14.92
CA MET A 160 11.47 3.34 13.83
C MET A 160 10.42 4.38 13.47
N LYS A 161 10.86 5.50 12.87
CA LYS A 161 9.96 6.49 12.28
C LYS A 161 9.32 5.90 11.03
N THR A 162 8.02 5.70 11.05
CA THR A 162 7.27 5.08 9.93
C THR A 162 6.19 6.00 9.39
N CYS A 163 5.92 5.88 8.09
CA CYS A 163 4.81 6.52 7.40
C CYS A 163 4.27 5.53 6.34
N ALA A 164 2.97 5.55 6.07
CA ALA A 164 2.36 4.75 5.01
C ALA A 164 1.64 5.65 4.00
N VAL A 165 1.78 5.33 2.73
CA VAL A 165 1.03 5.92 1.62
C VAL A 165 0.13 4.83 1.06
N VAL A 166 -1.17 4.97 1.29
CA VAL A 166 -2.17 3.97 0.91
C VAL A 166 -3.37 4.66 0.24
N ASN A 167 -4.12 3.90 -0.54
CA ASN A 167 -5.31 4.41 -1.26
C ASN A 167 -6.59 3.81 -0.68
N VAL A 168 -6.77 3.86 0.63
CA VAL A 168 -7.93 3.33 1.38
C VAL A 168 -8.36 4.33 2.44
#